data_55b51c297dbb851570ba939d274956a8
#
_entry.id   55b51c297dbb851570ba939d274956a8
#
_cell.length_a   1.000
_cell.length_b   1.000
_cell.length_c   1.000
_cell.angle_alpha   90.00
_cell.angle_beta   90.00
_cell.angle_gamma   90.00
#
_symmetry.space_group_name_H-M   'P 1'
#
loop_
_entity.id
_entity.type
_entity.pdbx_description
1 polymer ?
#
loop_
_entity_poly.entity_id
_entity_poly.type
_entity_poly.pdbx_seq_one_letter_code
_entity_poly.pdbx_strand_id
1 'polypeptide(L)'
;MTKSSYPWMISIGLFSFLIVFFLVVRSSIAKPQPAQQFPIMDKVADKIIAKYQGSTCEQLWIKKSEKAPPTPEEVKAITFLKSDPQMRAAFINKIAAPIANKMFECGMIP
;
A
#
# COMPACT_ATOMS: atom_id res chain seq x y z
N MET A 1 20.28 -50.14 -39.98
CA MET A 1 19.59 -48.84 -40.19
C MET A 1 18.90 -48.44 -38.93
N THR A 2 19.49 -47.61 -38.20
CA THR A 2 18.91 -47.03 -36.96
C THR A 2 18.11 -45.80 -37.34
N LYS A 3 16.82 -45.86 -37.43
CA LYS A 3 15.98 -44.69 -37.45
C LYS A 3 16.07 -44.05 -36.09
N SER A 4 16.78 -42.95 -36.05
CA SER A 4 16.94 -42.12 -34.91
C SER A 4 15.57 -41.59 -34.45
N SER A 5 15.07 -42.10 -33.35
CA SER A 5 13.87 -41.61 -32.65
C SER A 5 14.17 -40.34 -31.85
N TYR A 6 15.29 -39.74 -32.10
CA TYR A 6 15.80 -38.60 -31.33
C TYR A 6 15.00 -37.30 -31.43
N PRO A 7 14.35 -36.93 -32.55
CA PRO A 7 13.67 -35.65 -32.60
C PRO A 7 12.44 -35.57 -31.69
N TRP A 8 11.79 -36.70 -31.43
CA TRP A 8 10.60 -36.70 -30.54
C TRP A 8 10.98 -36.50 -29.05
N MET A 9 12.02 -37.19 -28.59
CA MET A 9 12.44 -37.05 -27.19
C MET A 9 12.96 -35.65 -26.87
N ILE A 10 13.67 -35.01 -27.81
CA ILE A 10 14.13 -33.64 -27.67
C ILE A 10 12.95 -32.67 -27.64
N SER A 11 11.93 -32.91 -28.48
CA SER A 11 10.74 -32.08 -28.52
C SER A 11 9.92 -32.15 -27.24
N ILE A 12 9.78 -33.33 -26.65
CA ILE A 12 9.05 -33.51 -25.37
C ILE A 12 9.84 -32.84 -24.21
N GLY A 13 11.17 -32.98 -24.19
CA GLY A 13 12.02 -32.37 -23.18
C GLY A 13 11.98 -30.84 -23.21
N LEU A 14 12.02 -30.24 -24.41
CA LEU A 14 11.93 -28.80 -24.60
C LEU A 14 10.54 -28.25 -24.20
N PHE A 15 9.49 -28.99 -24.54
CA PHE A 15 8.13 -28.56 -24.18
C PHE A 15 7.89 -28.63 -22.67
N SER A 16 8.40 -29.67 -22.01
CA SER A 16 8.34 -29.81 -20.56
C SER A 16 9.12 -28.70 -19.85
N PHE A 17 10.29 -28.31 -20.37
CA PHE A 17 11.10 -27.23 -19.81
C PHE A 17 10.43 -25.86 -19.95
N LEU A 18 9.79 -25.61 -21.08
CA LEU A 18 9.00 -24.37 -21.30
C LEU A 18 7.79 -24.29 -20.37
N ILE A 19 7.09 -25.39 -20.10
CA ILE A 19 5.96 -25.42 -19.19
C ILE A 19 6.43 -25.13 -17.76
N VAL A 20 7.51 -25.74 -17.31
CA VAL A 20 8.09 -25.50 -15.97
C VAL A 20 8.55 -24.05 -15.85
N PHE A 21 9.21 -23.51 -16.87
CA PHE A 21 9.64 -22.12 -16.89
C PHE A 21 8.45 -21.14 -16.83
N PHE A 22 7.38 -21.44 -17.57
CA PHE A 22 6.16 -20.64 -17.55
C PHE A 22 5.43 -20.67 -16.21
N LEU A 23 5.44 -21.82 -15.53
CA LEU A 23 4.88 -21.97 -14.19
C LEU A 23 5.71 -21.22 -13.13
N VAL A 24 7.01 -21.24 -13.25
CA VAL A 24 7.92 -20.50 -12.34
C VAL A 24 7.76 -18.99 -12.53
N VAL A 25 7.64 -18.51 -13.77
CA VAL A 25 7.43 -17.08 -14.04
C VAL A 25 6.06 -16.60 -13.52
N ARG A 26 5.04 -17.44 -13.58
CA ARG A 26 3.72 -17.09 -13.02
C ARG A 26 3.72 -17.02 -11.50
N SER A 27 4.56 -17.82 -10.84
CA SER A 27 4.71 -17.77 -9.38
C SER A 27 5.52 -16.54 -8.92
N SER A 28 6.25 -15.91 -9.83
CA SER A 28 7.04 -14.70 -9.55
C SER A 28 6.24 -13.41 -9.69
N ILE A 29 5.00 -13.47 -10.17
CA ILE A 29 4.07 -12.33 -10.05
C ILE A 29 3.79 -12.21 -8.56
N ALA A 30 4.45 -11.25 -7.94
CA ALA A 30 4.34 -10.95 -6.53
C ALA A 30 2.87 -10.94 -6.13
N LYS A 31 2.45 -11.90 -5.34
CA LYS A 31 1.23 -11.76 -4.55
C LYS A 31 1.40 -10.46 -3.79
N PRO A 32 0.41 -9.54 -3.81
CA PRO A 32 0.49 -8.39 -2.93
C PRO A 32 0.79 -8.93 -1.55
N GLN A 33 1.92 -8.55 -0.99
CA GLN A 33 2.25 -8.91 0.38
C GLN A 33 1.05 -8.51 1.24
N PRO A 34 0.54 -9.39 2.09
CA PRO A 34 -0.47 -8.98 3.04
C PRO A 34 0.11 -7.75 3.75
N ALA A 35 -0.60 -6.63 3.64
CA ALA A 35 -0.21 -5.39 4.27
C ALA A 35 0.14 -5.72 5.72
N GLN A 36 1.37 -5.44 6.14
CA GLN A 36 1.75 -5.63 7.52
C GLN A 36 0.74 -4.86 8.38
N GLN A 37 0.00 -5.59 9.18
CA GLN A 37 -1.03 -5.00 10.00
C GLN A 37 -0.38 -4.35 11.22
N PHE A 38 -0.50 -3.05 11.31
CA PHE A 38 -0.11 -2.27 12.48
C PHE A 38 -1.37 -1.83 13.22
N PRO A 39 -1.96 -2.67 14.10
CA PRO A 39 -3.31 -2.42 14.64
C PRO A 39 -3.44 -1.11 15.40
N ILE A 40 -2.38 -0.65 16.04
CA ILE A 40 -2.38 0.65 16.74
C ILE A 40 -2.42 1.80 15.74
N MET A 41 -1.59 1.75 14.69
CA MET A 41 -1.57 2.76 13.65
C MET A 41 -2.83 2.75 12.80
N ASP A 42 -3.42 1.58 12.59
CA ASP A 42 -4.71 1.47 11.89
C ASP A 42 -5.82 2.21 12.65
N LYS A 43 -5.88 2.07 13.97
CA LYS A 43 -6.84 2.81 14.81
C LYS A 43 -6.59 4.32 14.77
N VAL A 44 -5.34 4.75 14.76
CA VAL A 44 -4.98 6.17 14.63
C VAL A 44 -5.40 6.69 13.26
N ALA A 45 -5.13 5.94 12.20
CA ALA A 45 -5.55 6.27 10.83
C ALA A 45 -7.08 6.39 10.73
N ASP A 46 -7.82 5.45 11.26
CA ASP A 46 -9.30 5.48 11.26
C ASP A 46 -9.86 6.71 11.98
N LYS A 47 -9.28 7.09 13.13
CA LYS A 47 -9.65 8.31 13.83
C LYS A 47 -9.39 9.57 13.01
N ILE A 48 -8.26 9.62 12.34
CA ILE A 48 -7.89 10.76 11.46
C ILE A 48 -8.86 10.85 10.29
N ILE A 49 -9.13 9.74 9.62
CA ILE A 49 -10.09 9.68 8.50
C ILE A 49 -11.46 10.13 8.95
N ALA A 50 -11.98 9.59 10.06
CA ALA A 50 -13.28 9.95 10.60
C ALA A 50 -13.36 11.44 10.94
N LYS A 51 -12.30 12.01 11.51
CA LYS A 51 -12.21 13.43 11.83
C LYS A 51 -12.26 14.32 10.58
N TYR A 52 -11.53 13.95 9.52
CA TYR A 52 -11.57 14.69 8.25
C TYR A 52 -12.92 14.57 7.57
N GLN A 53 -13.50 13.39 7.50
CA GLN A 53 -14.81 13.17 6.88
C GLN A 53 -15.94 13.87 7.64
N GLY A 54 -15.88 13.92 8.96
CA GLY A 54 -16.86 14.58 9.81
C GLY A 54 -16.69 16.09 9.93
N SER A 55 -15.58 16.65 9.44
CA SER A 55 -15.31 18.10 9.48
C SER A 55 -15.90 18.80 8.26
N THR A 56 -16.40 20.02 8.45
CA THR A 56 -16.78 20.90 7.34
C THR A 56 -15.54 21.47 6.67
N CYS A 57 -15.69 21.93 5.43
CA CYS A 57 -14.59 22.57 4.71
C CYS A 57 -14.07 23.81 5.46
N GLU A 58 -14.97 24.59 6.05
CA GLU A 58 -14.62 25.74 6.88
C GLU A 58 -13.75 25.36 8.09
N GLN A 59 -14.16 24.31 8.82
CA GLN A 59 -13.39 23.79 9.94
C GLN A 59 -11.99 23.31 9.53
N LEU A 60 -11.86 22.70 8.36
CA LEU A 60 -10.56 22.26 7.84
C LEU A 60 -9.69 23.45 7.45
N TRP A 61 -10.26 24.51 6.88
CA TRP A 61 -9.55 25.74 6.56
C TRP A 61 -9.04 26.45 7.81
N ILE A 62 -9.86 26.56 8.85
CA ILE A 62 -9.48 27.13 10.15
C ILE A 62 -8.32 26.34 10.75
N LYS A 63 -8.41 25.01 10.78
CA LYS A 63 -7.34 24.14 11.27
C LYS A 63 -6.03 24.27 10.52
N LYS A 64 -6.09 24.48 9.20
CA LYS A 64 -4.90 24.70 8.39
C LYS A 64 -4.24 26.04 8.72
N SER A 65 -5.02 27.05 9.03
CA SER A 65 -4.50 28.38 9.42
C SER A 65 -3.99 28.43 10.85
N GLU A 66 -4.58 27.64 11.75
CA GLU A 66 -4.13 27.52 13.14
C GLU A 66 -2.95 26.53 13.23
N LYS A 67 -1.78 27.05 13.55
CA LYS A 67 -0.60 26.23 13.86
C LYS A 67 -0.66 25.76 15.31
N ALA A 68 -1.67 24.99 15.66
CA ALA A 68 -1.76 24.40 16.98
C ALA A 68 -0.62 23.40 17.22
N PRO A 69 0.01 23.37 18.41
CA PRO A 69 1.01 22.37 18.74
C PRO A 69 0.37 20.96 18.72
N PRO A 70 1.13 19.93 18.28
CA PRO A 70 0.60 18.57 18.24
C PRO A 70 0.30 18.06 19.66
N THR A 71 -0.76 17.27 19.77
CA THR A 71 -1.10 16.61 21.03
C THR A 71 -0.04 15.55 21.40
N PRO A 72 0.06 15.13 22.71
CA PRO A 72 0.99 14.08 23.10
C PRO A 72 0.79 12.76 22.34
N GLU A 73 -0.45 12.42 21.98
CA GLU A 73 -0.75 11.24 21.15
C GLU A 73 -0.22 11.39 19.72
N GLU A 74 -0.39 12.57 19.13
CA GLU A 74 0.13 12.88 17.81
C GLU A 74 1.66 12.83 17.78
N VAL A 75 2.32 13.35 18.80
CA VAL A 75 3.79 13.29 18.95
C VAL A 75 4.26 11.83 19.00
N LYS A 76 3.61 10.98 19.79
CA LYS A 76 3.92 9.55 19.85
C LYS A 76 3.74 8.88 18.50
N ALA A 77 2.60 9.11 17.84
CA ALA A 77 2.32 8.54 16.53
C ALA A 77 3.38 8.97 15.49
N ILE A 78 3.73 10.26 15.44
CA ILE A 78 4.77 10.79 14.55
C ILE A 78 6.12 10.14 14.85
N THR A 79 6.47 9.97 16.12
CA THR A 79 7.73 9.33 16.52
C THR A 79 7.80 7.88 16.02
N PHE A 80 6.74 7.10 16.18
CA PHE A 80 6.66 5.73 15.66
C PHE A 80 6.77 5.70 14.13
N LEU A 81 6.05 6.58 13.46
CA LEU A 81 6.09 6.66 11.99
C LEU A 81 7.48 7.08 11.45
N LYS A 82 8.21 7.87 12.20
CA LYS A 82 9.59 8.22 11.84
C LYS A 82 10.57 7.09 12.03
N SER A 83 10.35 6.25 13.04
CA SER A 83 11.25 5.14 13.38
C SER A 83 11.04 3.89 12.52
N ASP A 84 9.83 3.69 11.97
CA ASP A 84 9.47 2.51 11.18
C ASP A 84 8.97 2.92 9.78
N PRO A 85 9.83 2.77 8.73
CA PRO A 85 9.44 3.10 7.36
C PRO A 85 8.27 2.28 6.82
N GLN A 86 8.14 1.01 7.23
CA GLN A 86 7.06 0.14 6.77
C GLN A 86 5.73 0.54 7.39
N MET A 87 5.72 0.82 8.68
CA MET A 87 4.55 1.36 9.38
C MET A 87 4.11 2.69 8.76
N ARG A 88 5.06 3.57 8.47
CA ARG A 88 4.79 4.85 7.82
C ARG A 88 4.15 4.68 6.44
N ALA A 89 4.68 3.79 5.60
CA ALA A 89 4.13 3.51 4.28
C ALA A 89 2.70 2.96 4.37
N ALA A 90 2.45 2.00 5.25
CA ALA A 90 1.12 1.44 5.49
C ALA A 90 0.13 2.50 5.97
N PHE A 91 0.53 3.35 6.89
CA PHE A 91 -0.27 4.46 7.42
C PHE A 91 -0.63 5.46 6.33
N ILE A 92 0.35 5.94 5.57
CA ILE A 92 0.14 6.89 4.46
C ILE A 92 -0.79 6.30 3.40
N ASN A 93 -0.59 5.04 3.02
CA ASN A 93 -1.44 4.37 2.05
C ASN A 93 -2.90 4.28 2.51
N LYS A 94 -3.11 4.10 3.80
CA LYS A 94 -4.45 4.02 4.37
C LYS A 94 -5.17 5.37 4.39
N ILE A 95 -4.47 6.45 4.77
CA ILE A 95 -5.09 7.77 4.94
C ILE A 95 -5.11 8.61 3.67
N ALA A 96 -4.22 8.35 2.71
CA ALA A 96 -3.98 9.24 1.58
C ALA A 96 -5.24 9.48 0.75
N ALA A 97 -5.94 8.44 0.32
CA ALA A 97 -7.12 8.58 -0.54
C ALA A 97 -8.28 9.28 0.17
N PRO A 98 -8.73 8.87 1.38
CA PRO A 98 -9.83 9.55 2.06
C PRO A 98 -9.53 11.02 2.38
N ILE A 99 -8.32 11.33 2.80
CA ILE A 99 -7.93 12.71 3.14
C ILE A 99 -7.78 13.55 1.89
N ALA A 100 -7.12 13.04 0.85
CA ALA A 100 -6.96 13.75 -0.42
C ALA A 100 -8.31 14.05 -1.07
N ASN A 101 -9.25 13.10 -1.06
CA ASN A 101 -10.59 13.30 -1.57
C ASN A 101 -11.32 14.42 -0.82
N LYS A 102 -11.26 14.42 0.50
CA LYS A 102 -11.87 15.47 1.32
C LYS A 102 -11.24 16.84 1.07
N MET A 103 -9.93 16.90 0.98
CA MET A 103 -9.21 18.13 0.66
C MET A 103 -9.54 18.66 -0.73
N PHE A 104 -9.71 17.76 -1.70
CA PHE A 104 -10.13 18.11 -3.05
C PHE A 104 -11.55 18.68 -3.09
N GLU A 105 -12.50 18.04 -2.40
CA GLU A 105 -13.88 18.54 -2.24
C GLU A 105 -13.92 19.94 -1.63
N CYS A 106 -13.03 20.23 -0.70
CA CYS A 106 -12.92 21.52 -0.03
C CYS A 106 -12.08 22.55 -0.79
N GLY A 107 -11.58 22.24 -1.99
CA GLY A 107 -10.75 23.15 -2.77
C GLY A 107 -9.38 23.45 -2.16
N MET A 108 -8.88 22.56 -1.30
CA MET A 108 -7.57 22.70 -0.64
C MET A 108 -6.42 22.16 -1.49
N ILE A 109 -6.73 21.38 -2.51
CA ILE A 109 -5.80 20.87 -3.52
C ILE A 109 -6.22 21.46 -4.86
N PRO A 110 -5.29 22.07 -5.61
CA PRO A 110 -5.56 22.63 -6.92
C PRO A 110 -5.88 21.56 -7.97
#